data_dafb105c8e6c443a82dbd2d8f17b4e57
#
_entry.id   dafb105c8e6c443a82dbd2d8f17b4e57
#
_cell.length_a   1.000
_cell.length_b   1.000
_cell.length_c   1.000
_cell.angle_alpha   90.00
_cell.angle_beta   90.00
_cell.angle_gamma   90.00
#
_symmetry.space_group_name_H-M   'P 1'
#
loop_
_entity.id
_entity.type
_entity.pdbx_description
1 polymer ?
#
loop_
_entity_poly.entity_id
_entity_poly.type
_entity_poly.pdbx_seq_one_letter_code
_entity_poly.pdbx_strand_id
1 'polypeptide(L)'
;MRSKERIRSLLRSPFLTWGVLFRGRYNFIYDQMPIIMNRMSIAKRINLFKSGANLIYRRLTPWGMPLHMQFELTNFCNLRCPVCPTGIKALKRPPKAVDVELFDRVLDEVGPYLLTLSLWGWGEPLLHPRLRLILRSARRYQIATFLSTNGQNLNDDQVIEALIQEPPTYLIVAVDGLTDETNTRFRKGAKLAPILAGVRRIAQIKQKMGLRLPLLHMRYIVMKHNQHEMPHLIDFARRHHFDLLTIRTLSIIDVESTAQLHRELVPDMEEWRAYGYETDHRIERGDFICLQPFWFPTVFVDGTLVACEQDYNAQQAMGVISKDVSFSKLWRGKRASSIRRIIRETPQRLSFCRNCPYRDRETTDCSVQAHFLNPRIDYSRLVMRYH
;
A
#
# COMPACT_ATOMS: atom_id res chain seq x y z
N MET A 1 10.32 14.56 -2.35
CA MET A 1 10.61 15.84 -1.69
C MET A 1 9.83 16.00 -0.36
N ARG A 2 8.49 15.91 -0.33
CA ARG A 2 7.66 16.12 0.88
C ARG A 2 8.02 15.25 2.11
N SER A 3 8.43 13.99 1.94
CA SER A 3 8.82 13.12 3.07
C SER A 3 10.12 13.56 3.75
N LYS A 4 11.12 14.01 2.96
CA LYS A 4 12.37 14.56 3.52
C LYS A 4 12.13 15.88 4.26
N GLU A 5 11.29 16.74 3.71
CA GLU A 5 10.96 18.03 4.32
C GLU A 5 10.17 17.84 5.61
N ARG A 6 9.24 16.89 5.65
CA ARG A 6 8.49 16.56 6.87
C ARG A 6 9.36 15.97 7.97
N ILE A 7 10.29 15.05 7.62
CA ILE A 7 11.23 14.51 8.59
C ILE A 7 12.22 15.58 9.06
N ARG A 8 12.69 16.43 8.14
CA ARG A 8 13.50 17.61 8.52
C ARG A 8 12.72 18.59 9.38
N SER A 9 11.42 18.80 9.11
CA SER A 9 10.56 19.64 9.95
C SER A 9 10.33 19.01 11.33
N LEU A 10 10.17 17.68 11.42
CA LEU A 10 10.09 16.96 12.69
C LEU A 10 11.34 17.19 13.53
N LEU A 11 12.52 17.06 12.92
CA LEU A 11 13.80 17.27 13.62
C LEU A 11 14.09 18.74 13.97
N ARG A 12 13.44 19.68 13.27
CA ARG A 12 13.60 21.13 13.47
C ARG A 12 12.50 21.74 14.34
N SER A 13 11.39 21.05 14.58
CA SER A 13 10.29 21.53 15.40
C SER A 13 10.38 20.97 16.81
N PRO A 14 10.72 21.78 17.82
CA PRO A 14 10.76 21.34 19.22
C PRO A 14 9.43 20.77 19.69
N PHE A 15 8.30 21.34 19.25
CA PHE A 15 6.95 20.89 19.61
C PHE A 15 6.61 19.51 19.05
N LEU A 16 6.96 19.24 17.77
CA LEU A 16 6.75 17.94 17.16
C LEU A 16 7.64 16.88 17.81
N THR A 17 8.91 17.22 18.04
CA THR A 17 9.87 16.35 18.75
C THR A 17 9.38 16.04 20.16
N TRP A 18 8.93 17.06 20.90
CA TRP A 18 8.36 16.89 22.23
C TRP A 18 7.09 16.04 22.23
N GLY A 19 6.16 16.29 21.27
CA GLY A 19 4.95 15.51 21.08
C GLY A 19 5.23 14.02 20.83
N VAL A 20 6.24 13.70 20.02
CA VAL A 20 6.66 12.31 19.76
C VAL A 20 7.32 11.71 21.00
N LEU A 21 8.34 12.36 21.57
CA LEU A 21 9.15 11.79 22.65
C LEU A 21 8.37 11.64 23.95
N PHE A 22 7.62 12.65 24.36
CA PHE A 22 6.98 12.66 25.68
C PHE A 22 5.50 12.23 25.64
N ARG A 23 4.75 12.63 24.59
CA ARG A 23 3.32 12.28 24.47
C ARG A 23 3.05 11.07 23.60
N GLY A 24 4.04 10.57 22.86
CA GLY A 24 3.88 9.45 21.94
C GLY A 24 2.91 9.73 20.80
N ARG A 25 2.77 11.00 20.39
CA ARG A 25 1.86 11.41 19.32
C ARG A 25 2.64 11.73 18.06
N TYR A 26 2.18 11.15 16.93
CA TYR A 26 2.74 11.43 15.62
C TYR A 26 1.66 11.34 14.56
N ASN A 27 1.47 12.42 13.82
CA ASN A 27 0.50 12.50 12.74
C ASN A 27 1.24 12.55 11.39
N PHE A 28 0.78 11.77 10.45
CA PHE A 28 1.32 11.77 9.09
C PHE A 28 0.24 11.41 8.08
N ILE A 29 0.52 11.64 6.80
CA ILE A 29 -0.36 11.24 5.70
C ILE A 29 0.31 10.08 4.99
N TYR A 30 -0.44 9.01 4.77
CA TYR A 30 -0.05 7.86 3.97
C TYR A 30 -1.13 7.63 2.92
N ASP A 31 -0.76 7.65 1.64
CA ASP A 31 -1.66 7.48 0.48
C ASP A 31 -2.91 8.41 0.56
N GLN A 32 -2.68 9.71 0.88
CA GLN A 32 -3.68 10.76 1.14
C GLN A 32 -4.57 10.54 2.38
N MET A 33 -4.36 9.48 3.13
CA MET A 33 -5.12 9.20 4.34
C MET A 33 -4.39 9.69 5.58
N PRO A 34 -5.07 10.39 6.49
CA PRO A 34 -4.48 10.83 7.74
C PRO A 34 -4.28 9.64 8.68
N ILE A 35 -3.07 9.51 9.17
CA ILE A 35 -2.71 8.53 10.18
C ILE A 35 -2.26 9.26 11.42
N ILE A 36 -2.98 9.05 12.50
CA ILE A 36 -2.71 9.69 13.79
C ILE A 36 -2.33 8.62 14.80
N MET A 37 -1.05 8.54 15.13
CA MET A 37 -0.55 7.64 16.14
C MET A 37 -0.62 8.30 17.52
N ASN A 38 -1.35 7.67 18.43
CA ASN A 38 -1.37 8.08 19.85
C ASN A 38 -0.76 7.00 20.73
N ARG A 39 -0.12 7.42 21.83
CA ARG A 39 0.47 6.51 22.82
C ARG A 39 1.45 5.50 22.20
N MET A 40 2.22 5.94 21.20
CA MET A 40 3.28 5.08 20.63
C MET A 40 4.20 4.56 21.76
N SER A 41 4.59 3.29 21.63
CA SER A 41 5.59 2.68 22.52
C SER A 41 6.92 3.43 22.42
N ILE A 42 7.75 3.32 23.44
CA ILE A 42 9.10 3.91 23.45
C ILE A 42 9.92 3.39 22.26
N ALA A 43 9.80 2.10 21.93
CA ALA A 43 10.47 1.50 20.80
C ALA A 43 10.10 2.19 19.47
N LYS A 44 8.80 2.44 19.22
CA LYS A 44 8.34 3.18 18.04
C LYS A 44 8.86 4.61 17.98
N ARG A 45 8.86 5.31 19.12
CA ARG A 45 9.35 6.70 19.21
C ARG A 45 10.83 6.79 18.86
N ILE A 46 11.66 5.97 19.49
CA ILE A 46 13.10 5.91 19.20
C ILE A 46 13.35 5.50 17.76
N ASN A 47 12.61 4.49 17.27
CA ASN A 47 12.76 4.02 15.91
C ASN A 47 12.39 5.09 14.87
N LEU A 48 11.39 5.93 15.14
CA LEU A 48 11.01 7.03 14.25
C LEU A 48 12.19 7.98 13.98
N PHE A 49 12.97 8.34 15.01
CA PHE A 49 14.16 9.18 14.85
C PHE A 49 15.30 8.43 14.13
N LYS A 50 15.56 7.18 14.50
CA LYS A 50 16.59 6.37 13.82
C LYS A 50 16.28 6.17 12.35
N SER A 51 15.03 5.87 12.01
CA SER A 51 14.59 5.70 10.62
C SER A 51 14.49 7.04 9.88
N GLY A 52 14.13 8.12 10.57
CA GLY A 52 14.22 9.47 10.01
C GLY A 52 15.64 9.81 9.56
N ALA A 53 16.63 9.50 10.39
CA ALA A 53 18.04 9.67 10.02
C ALA A 53 18.45 8.77 8.83
N ASN A 54 17.95 7.53 8.77
CA ASN A 54 18.20 6.66 7.61
C ASN A 54 17.69 7.28 6.30
N LEU A 55 16.52 7.92 6.32
CA LEU A 55 15.93 8.57 5.14
C LEU A 55 16.70 9.80 4.71
N ILE A 56 17.09 10.66 5.68
CA ILE A 56 17.81 11.89 5.39
C ILE A 56 19.18 11.60 4.78
N TYR A 57 19.92 10.67 5.38
CA TYR A 57 21.29 10.34 4.97
C TYR A 57 21.35 9.19 3.96
N ARG A 58 20.21 8.57 3.64
CA ARG A 58 20.13 7.36 2.79
C ARG A 58 21.20 6.33 3.16
N ARG A 59 21.22 5.96 4.44
CA ARG A 59 22.24 5.07 5.01
C ARG A 59 22.15 3.68 4.41
N LEU A 60 23.26 3.16 3.92
CA LEU A 60 23.31 1.80 3.36
C LEU A 60 23.02 0.73 4.41
N THR A 61 23.56 0.93 5.62
CA THR A 61 23.24 0.12 6.80
C THR A 61 22.34 0.95 7.74
N PRO A 62 21.05 0.64 7.84
CA PRO A 62 20.10 1.42 8.62
C PRO A 62 20.34 1.30 10.13
N TRP A 63 20.18 2.40 10.86
CA TRP A 63 20.15 2.42 12.33
C TRP A 63 18.81 1.92 12.88
N GLY A 64 17.71 2.28 12.18
CA GLY A 64 16.35 1.92 12.56
C GLY A 64 15.82 0.73 11.75
N MET A 65 14.74 0.16 12.26
CA MET A 65 13.87 -0.77 11.53
C MET A 65 12.95 0.02 10.57
N PRO A 66 12.34 -0.60 9.56
CA PRO A 66 11.41 0.09 8.69
C PRO A 66 10.24 0.69 9.48
N LEU A 67 9.74 1.85 9.04
CA LEU A 67 8.52 2.48 9.60
C LEU A 67 7.27 1.97 8.90
N HIS A 68 7.41 1.60 7.64
CA HIS A 68 6.36 1.07 6.79
C HIS A 68 6.85 -0.22 6.18
N MET A 69 5.96 -1.17 5.97
CA MET A 69 6.28 -2.43 5.32
C MET A 69 5.09 -2.88 4.47
N GLN A 70 5.39 -3.49 3.35
CA GLN A 70 4.42 -4.25 2.59
C GLN A 70 4.65 -5.73 2.84
N PHE A 71 3.58 -6.45 3.11
CA PHE A 71 3.60 -7.89 3.24
C PHE A 71 2.60 -8.50 2.25
N GLU A 72 3.09 -9.27 1.31
CA GLU A 72 2.27 -9.98 0.34
C GLU A 72 1.62 -11.19 1.00
N LEU A 73 0.29 -11.22 1.09
CA LEU A 73 -0.45 -12.32 1.71
C LEU A 73 -0.65 -13.50 0.76
N THR A 74 -0.86 -13.20 -0.51
CA THR A 74 -1.00 -14.16 -1.62
C THR A 74 -0.32 -13.60 -2.85
N ASN A 75 0.15 -14.44 -3.76
CA ASN A 75 0.68 -14.04 -5.05
C ASN A 75 -0.11 -14.64 -6.22
N PHE A 76 -1.36 -15.01 -5.97
CA PHE A 76 -2.35 -15.39 -6.98
C PHE A 76 -3.60 -14.54 -6.84
N CYS A 77 -4.35 -14.39 -7.93
CA CYS A 77 -5.53 -13.52 -7.99
C CYS A 77 -6.61 -14.18 -8.87
N ASN A 78 -7.86 -13.90 -8.56
CA ASN A 78 -9.02 -14.31 -9.34
C ASN A 78 -9.37 -13.35 -10.49
N LEU A 79 -8.62 -12.25 -10.67
CA LEU A 79 -8.77 -11.30 -11.78
C LEU A 79 -7.55 -11.27 -12.72
N ARG A 80 -7.75 -10.67 -13.92
CA ARG A 80 -6.74 -10.58 -15.00
C ARG A 80 -6.54 -9.14 -15.47
N CYS A 81 -6.22 -8.23 -14.53
CA CYS A 81 -6.01 -6.80 -14.86
C CYS A 81 -4.81 -6.63 -15.81
N PRO A 82 -4.92 -5.80 -16.88
CA PRO A 82 -3.96 -5.74 -17.97
C PRO A 82 -2.59 -5.13 -17.61
N VAL A 83 -2.47 -4.40 -16.52
CA VAL A 83 -1.21 -3.79 -16.05
C VAL A 83 -0.62 -4.48 -14.82
N CYS A 84 -1.28 -5.52 -14.31
CA CYS A 84 -0.83 -6.22 -13.10
C CYS A 84 0.05 -7.42 -13.48
N PRO A 85 1.26 -7.57 -12.90
CA PRO A 85 2.13 -8.72 -13.17
C PRO A 85 1.47 -10.08 -13.04
N THR A 86 0.58 -10.26 -12.06
CA THR A 86 -0.21 -11.48 -11.90
C THR A 86 -1.26 -11.62 -12.99
N GLY A 87 -1.96 -10.52 -13.32
CA GLY A 87 -3.01 -10.52 -14.34
C GLY A 87 -2.50 -10.84 -15.75
N ILE A 88 -1.30 -10.37 -16.11
CA ILE A 88 -0.63 -10.62 -17.39
C ILE A 88 0.31 -11.84 -17.35
N LYS A 89 0.32 -12.61 -16.26
CA LYS A 89 1.16 -13.80 -16.05
C LYS A 89 2.68 -13.54 -16.13
N ALA A 90 3.12 -12.33 -15.81
CA ALA A 90 4.54 -11.96 -15.75
C ALA A 90 5.19 -12.39 -14.41
N LEU A 91 4.40 -12.77 -13.41
CA LEU A 91 4.88 -13.24 -12.13
C LEU A 91 5.40 -14.67 -12.27
N LYS A 92 6.72 -14.85 -12.04
CA LYS A 92 7.41 -16.15 -12.16
C LYS A 92 7.49 -16.93 -10.85
N ARG A 93 7.15 -16.29 -9.71
CA ARG A 93 7.15 -16.92 -8.40
C ARG A 93 5.98 -17.92 -8.31
N PRO A 94 6.20 -19.14 -7.73
CA PRO A 94 5.12 -20.12 -7.58
C PRO A 94 3.93 -19.56 -6.80
N PRO A 95 2.68 -19.87 -7.20
CA PRO A 95 1.49 -19.44 -6.47
C PRO A 95 1.49 -19.97 -5.04
N LYS A 96 1.37 -19.07 -4.06
CA LYS A 96 1.38 -19.40 -2.64
C LYS A 96 0.59 -18.37 -1.83
N ALA A 97 -0.01 -18.81 -0.71
CA ALA A 97 -0.40 -17.94 0.40
C ALA A 97 0.69 -17.98 1.47
N VAL A 98 0.91 -16.89 2.18
CA VAL A 98 1.91 -16.83 3.25
C VAL A 98 1.53 -17.76 4.41
N ASP A 99 2.49 -18.43 4.99
CA ASP A 99 2.28 -19.19 6.22
C ASP A 99 2.12 -18.23 7.41
N VAL A 100 1.14 -18.48 8.29
CA VAL A 100 0.88 -17.63 9.46
C VAL A 100 2.11 -17.57 10.37
N GLU A 101 2.81 -18.68 10.53
CA GLU A 101 4.02 -18.79 11.35
C GLU A 101 5.18 -17.93 10.80
N LEU A 102 5.28 -17.82 9.48
CA LEU A 102 6.25 -16.91 8.83
C LEU A 102 5.85 -15.46 9.04
N PHE A 103 4.56 -15.15 8.85
CA PHE A 103 4.02 -13.81 9.08
C PHE A 103 4.24 -13.36 10.53
N ASP A 104 3.92 -14.21 11.50
CA ASP A 104 4.12 -13.94 12.92
C ASP A 104 5.59 -13.70 13.26
N ARG A 105 6.49 -14.57 12.77
CA ARG A 105 7.93 -14.42 12.98
C ARG A 105 8.46 -13.07 12.49
N VAL A 106 8.02 -12.62 11.32
CA VAL A 106 8.41 -11.32 10.81
C VAL A 106 7.85 -10.21 11.68
N LEU A 107 6.57 -10.27 12.07
CA LEU A 107 5.94 -9.25 12.89
C LEU A 107 6.51 -9.20 14.31
N ASP A 108 6.95 -10.32 14.89
CA ASP A 108 7.59 -10.34 16.19
C ASP A 108 8.88 -9.51 16.19
N GLU A 109 9.60 -9.49 15.07
CA GLU A 109 10.81 -8.67 14.93
C GLU A 109 10.51 -7.19 14.59
N VAL A 110 9.57 -6.93 13.67
CA VAL A 110 9.39 -5.58 13.11
C VAL A 110 8.18 -4.85 13.66
N GLY A 111 7.17 -5.55 14.15
CA GLY A 111 5.90 -4.98 14.64
C GLY A 111 6.07 -3.92 15.72
N PRO A 112 6.97 -4.08 16.71
CA PRO A 112 7.26 -3.05 17.70
C PRO A 112 7.72 -1.71 17.12
N TYR A 113 8.13 -1.66 15.85
CA TYR A 113 8.72 -0.50 15.19
C TYR A 113 7.86 0.07 14.06
N LEU A 114 6.99 -0.75 13.46
CA LEU A 114 6.15 -0.35 12.33
C LEU A 114 5.09 0.67 12.74
N LEU A 115 4.86 1.64 11.88
CA LEU A 115 3.72 2.57 11.93
C LEU A 115 2.59 2.11 11.01
N THR A 116 2.92 1.61 9.82
CA THR A 116 1.94 1.07 8.87
C THR A 116 2.37 -0.26 8.31
N LEU A 117 1.38 -1.08 7.95
CA LEU A 117 1.55 -2.36 7.30
C LEU A 117 0.55 -2.48 6.15
N SER A 118 1.05 -2.56 4.93
CA SER A 118 0.27 -2.82 3.74
C SER A 118 0.15 -4.33 3.53
N LEU A 119 -1.08 -4.85 3.60
CA LEU A 119 -1.41 -6.27 3.52
C LEU A 119 -1.90 -6.62 2.10
N TRP A 120 -1.10 -6.32 1.11
CA TRP A 120 -1.29 -6.72 -0.29
C TRP A 120 0.05 -6.84 -0.99
N GLY A 121 0.04 -7.39 -2.18
CA GLY A 121 1.16 -7.46 -3.10
C GLY A 121 0.63 -7.66 -4.51
N TRP A 122 1.11 -8.67 -5.17
CA TRP A 122 0.73 -9.01 -6.54
C TRP A 122 -0.38 -10.08 -6.62
N GLY A 123 -1.05 -10.38 -5.50
CA GLY A 123 -2.20 -11.29 -5.41
C GLY A 123 -3.45 -10.63 -4.83
N GLU A 124 -4.47 -11.46 -4.55
CA GLU A 124 -5.70 -11.03 -3.90
C GLU A 124 -5.70 -11.48 -2.42
N PRO A 125 -5.57 -10.58 -1.46
CA PRO A 125 -5.42 -10.95 -0.05
C PRO A 125 -6.65 -11.65 0.56
N LEU A 126 -7.88 -11.40 0.04
CA LEU A 126 -9.08 -12.08 0.53
C LEU A 126 -9.16 -13.56 0.11
N LEU A 127 -8.26 -14.03 -0.75
CA LEU A 127 -8.11 -15.45 -1.06
C LEU A 127 -7.21 -16.19 -0.06
N HIS A 128 -6.70 -15.51 0.97
CA HIS A 128 -5.87 -16.15 1.98
C HIS A 128 -6.71 -17.05 2.89
N PRO A 129 -6.45 -18.38 2.98
CA PRO A 129 -7.31 -19.32 3.68
C PRO A 129 -7.39 -19.10 5.20
N ARG A 130 -6.39 -18.43 5.78
CA ARG A 130 -6.31 -18.10 7.21
C ARG A 130 -6.26 -16.59 7.45
N LEU A 131 -7.03 -15.79 6.68
CA LEU A 131 -7.02 -14.33 6.71
C LEU A 131 -7.21 -13.77 8.13
N ARG A 132 -8.16 -14.34 8.90
CA ARG A 132 -8.44 -13.92 10.27
C ARG A 132 -7.20 -13.98 11.18
N LEU A 133 -6.39 -15.05 11.07
CA LEU A 133 -5.18 -15.19 11.89
C LEU A 133 -4.14 -14.14 11.53
N ILE A 134 -3.95 -13.86 10.24
CA ILE A 134 -3.07 -12.79 9.75
C ILE A 134 -3.47 -11.42 10.31
N LEU A 135 -4.76 -11.08 10.22
CA LEU A 135 -5.29 -9.81 10.73
C LEU A 135 -5.13 -9.69 12.25
N ARG A 136 -5.42 -10.78 12.99
CA ARG A 136 -5.20 -10.85 14.44
C ARG A 136 -3.75 -10.57 14.81
N SER A 137 -2.82 -11.18 14.12
CA SER A 137 -1.38 -10.99 14.37
C SER A 137 -0.96 -9.54 14.15
N ALA A 138 -1.44 -8.89 13.08
CA ALA A 138 -1.13 -7.50 12.80
C ALA A 138 -1.64 -6.54 13.91
N ARG A 139 -2.77 -6.86 14.55
CA ARG A 139 -3.35 -6.02 15.62
C ARG A 139 -2.54 -5.99 16.90
N ARG A 140 -1.71 -6.98 17.19
CA ARG A 140 -0.91 -7.05 18.43
C ARG A 140 0.03 -5.85 18.63
N TYR A 141 0.41 -5.16 17.54
CA TYR A 141 1.51 -4.17 17.56
C TYR A 141 1.07 -2.72 17.39
N GLN A 142 -0.22 -2.41 17.43
CA GLN A 142 -0.72 -1.05 17.20
C GLN A 142 -0.17 -0.46 15.88
N ILE A 143 -0.35 -1.18 14.79
CA ILE A 143 0.06 -0.79 13.44
C ILE A 143 -1.18 -0.39 12.65
N ALA A 144 -1.10 0.71 11.89
CA ALA A 144 -2.14 1.00 10.91
C ALA A 144 -2.06 0.01 9.76
N THR A 145 -3.09 -0.80 9.62
CA THR A 145 -3.16 -1.82 8.59
C THR A 145 -4.00 -1.37 7.42
N PHE A 146 -3.47 -1.58 6.23
CA PHE A 146 -4.14 -1.33 4.97
C PHE A 146 -4.32 -2.66 4.26
N LEU A 147 -5.56 -3.07 4.01
CA LEU A 147 -5.88 -4.27 3.24
C LEU A 147 -6.52 -3.82 1.92
N SER A 148 -5.84 -4.04 0.80
CA SER A 148 -6.35 -3.68 -0.52
C SER A 148 -6.84 -4.92 -1.26
N THR A 149 -8.08 -4.88 -1.72
CA THR A 149 -8.75 -6.02 -2.37
C THR A 149 -9.47 -5.60 -3.66
N ASN A 150 -9.62 -6.55 -4.56
CA ASN A 150 -10.51 -6.41 -5.73
C ASN A 150 -12.00 -6.59 -5.35
N GLY A 151 -12.29 -6.99 -4.12
CA GLY A 151 -13.61 -7.08 -3.54
C GLY A 151 -14.48 -8.26 -3.98
N GLN A 152 -14.02 -9.15 -4.86
CA GLN A 152 -14.85 -10.25 -5.39
C GLN A 152 -15.27 -11.25 -4.30
N ASN A 153 -14.49 -11.37 -3.24
CA ASN A 153 -14.76 -12.28 -2.11
C ASN A 153 -15.38 -11.56 -0.89
N LEU A 154 -15.81 -10.29 -1.04
CA LEU A 154 -16.44 -9.55 0.08
C LEU A 154 -17.84 -10.05 0.46
N ASN A 155 -18.44 -10.91 -0.33
CA ASN A 155 -19.73 -11.55 -0.01
C ASN A 155 -19.57 -12.91 0.72
N ASP A 156 -18.36 -13.40 0.89
CA ASP A 156 -18.04 -14.62 1.63
C ASP A 156 -18.19 -14.38 3.14
N ASP A 157 -18.92 -15.29 3.84
CA ASP A 157 -19.19 -15.16 5.27
C ASP A 157 -17.93 -15.21 6.13
N GLN A 158 -16.98 -16.08 5.80
CA GLN A 158 -15.73 -16.23 6.55
C GLN A 158 -14.84 -14.99 6.38
N VAL A 159 -14.84 -14.40 5.18
CA VAL A 159 -14.13 -13.16 4.91
C VAL A 159 -14.75 -12.00 5.69
N ILE A 160 -16.08 -11.86 5.66
CA ILE A 160 -16.77 -10.81 6.43
C ILE A 160 -16.50 -10.97 7.92
N GLU A 161 -16.63 -12.21 8.45
CA GLU A 161 -16.34 -12.49 9.85
C GLU A 161 -14.92 -12.09 10.23
N ALA A 162 -13.93 -12.45 9.42
CA ALA A 162 -12.54 -12.08 9.66
C ALA A 162 -12.33 -10.56 9.69
N LEU A 163 -12.95 -9.83 8.75
CA LEU A 163 -12.86 -8.38 8.66
C LEU A 163 -13.60 -7.63 9.78
N ILE A 164 -14.61 -8.23 10.39
CA ILE A 164 -15.35 -7.65 11.53
C ILE A 164 -14.69 -7.97 12.86
N GLN A 165 -14.22 -9.19 13.05
CA GLN A 165 -13.62 -9.61 14.32
C GLN A 165 -12.19 -9.08 14.48
N GLU A 166 -11.44 -9.01 13.38
CA GLU A 166 -10.06 -8.54 13.36
C GLU A 166 -9.89 -7.44 12.29
N PRO A 167 -10.55 -6.29 12.45
CA PRO A 167 -10.64 -5.30 11.38
C PRO A 167 -9.27 -4.70 11.04
N PRO A 168 -8.93 -4.61 9.74
CA PRO A 168 -7.87 -3.71 9.31
C PRO A 168 -8.29 -2.25 9.57
N THR A 169 -7.33 -1.34 9.62
CA THR A 169 -7.66 0.09 9.73
C THR A 169 -8.42 0.57 8.50
N TYR A 170 -7.87 0.27 7.33
CA TYR A 170 -8.48 0.60 6.04
C TYR A 170 -8.71 -0.67 5.22
N LEU A 171 -9.96 -0.92 4.86
CA LEU A 171 -10.32 -1.91 3.84
C LEU A 171 -10.48 -1.17 2.51
N ILE A 172 -9.47 -1.26 1.67
CA ILE A 172 -9.40 -0.58 0.38
C ILE A 172 -10.02 -1.51 -0.65
N VAL A 173 -11.13 -1.08 -1.21
CA VAL A 173 -11.87 -1.81 -2.25
C VAL A 173 -11.64 -1.12 -3.60
N ALA A 174 -11.04 -1.84 -4.53
CA ALA A 174 -10.73 -1.33 -5.84
C ALA A 174 -11.96 -1.43 -6.76
N VAL A 175 -12.51 -0.27 -7.12
CA VAL A 175 -13.65 -0.12 -8.04
C VAL A 175 -13.24 0.90 -9.10
N ASP A 176 -13.05 0.46 -10.34
CA ASP A 176 -12.55 1.29 -11.44
C ASP A 176 -13.61 1.50 -12.55
N GLY A 177 -14.88 1.41 -12.19
CA GLY A 177 -16.04 1.71 -13.01
C GLY A 177 -17.32 1.64 -12.19
N LEU A 178 -18.30 2.49 -12.51
CA LEU A 178 -19.59 2.55 -11.82
C LEU A 178 -20.63 1.56 -12.38
N THR A 179 -20.30 0.93 -13.50
CA THR A 179 -21.05 -0.16 -14.14
C THR A 179 -20.16 -1.38 -14.31
N ASP A 180 -20.75 -2.56 -14.49
CA ASP A 180 -19.99 -3.77 -14.81
C ASP A 180 -19.21 -3.60 -16.12
N GLU A 181 -19.81 -2.96 -17.12
CA GLU A 181 -19.17 -2.69 -18.40
C GLU A 181 -17.89 -1.87 -18.23
N THR A 182 -17.96 -0.75 -17.54
CA THR A 182 -16.81 0.15 -17.33
C THR A 182 -15.77 -0.51 -16.45
N ASN A 183 -16.19 -1.14 -15.35
CA ASN A 183 -15.28 -1.76 -14.40
C ASN A 183 -14.49 -2.94 -14.99
N THR A 184 -15.15 -3.78 -15.80
CA THR A 184 -14.52 -4.98 -16.40
C THR A 184 -13.56 -4.66 -17.53
N ARG A 185 -13.61 -3.48 -18.13
CA ARG A 185 -12.59 -3.06 -19.11
C ARG A 185 -11.19 -3.12 -18.55
N PHE A 186 -11.03 -2.73 -17.27
CA PHE A 186 -9.74 -2.82 -16.57
C PHE A 186 -9.68 -4.01 -15.63
N ARG A 187 -10.71 -4.22 -14.79
CA ARG A 187 -10.79 -5.31 -13.81
C ARG A 187 -11.35 -6.58 -14.48
N LYS A 188 -10.61 -7.15 -15.46
CA LYS A 188 -11.08 -8.29 -16.24
C LYS A 188 -11.48 -9.47 -15.34
N GLY A 189 -12.76 -9.86 -15.44
CA GLY A 189 -13.37 -10.91 -14.64
C GLY A 189 -14.09 -10.43 -13.36
N ALA A 190 -14.06 -9.13 -13.05
CA ALA A 190 -14.78 -8.59 -11.91
C ALA A 190 -16.29 -8.46 -12.18
N LYS A 191 -17.07 -8.47 -11.07
CA LYS A 191 -18.49 -8.12 -11.03
C LYS A 191 -18.72 -7.12 -9.90
N LEU A 192 -19.50 -6.07 -10.12
CA LEU A 192 -19.79 -5.07 -9.08
C LEU A 192 -20.74 -5.62 -8.01
N ALA A 193 -21.69 -6.46 -8.37
CA ALA A 193 -22.70 -6.96 -7.45
C ALA A 193 -22.11 -7.58 -6.16
N PRO A 194 -21.16 -8.54 -6.20
CA PRO A 194 -20.58 -9.10 -4.97
C PRO A 194 -19.77 -8.06 -4.18
N ILE A 195 -19.10 -7.12 -4.85
CA ILE A 195 -18.35 -6.03 -4.19
C ILE A 195 -19.32 -5.17 -3.37
N LEU A 196 -20.35 -4.64 -4.03
CA LEU A 196 -21.28 -3.70 -3.43
C LEU A 196 -22.16 -4.37 -2.35
N ALA A 197 -22.53 -5.63 -2.55
CA ALA A 197 -23.25 -6.41 -1.54
C ALA A 197 -22.39 -6.61 -0.28
N GLY A 198 -21.12 -6.99 -0.44
CA GLY A 198 -20.19 -7.17 0.67
C GLY A 198 -19.92 -5.88 1.44
N VAL A 199 -19.66 -4.77 0.74
CA VAL A 199 -19.46 -3.44 1.34
C VAL A 199 -20.69 -3.04 2.15
N ARG A 200 -21.90 -3.17 1.57
CA ARG A 200 -23.17 -2.89 2.26
C ARG A 200 -23.33 -3.73 3.53
N ARG A 201 -23.06 -5.02 3.43
CA ARG A 201 -23.19 -5.95 4.57
C ARG A 201 -22.22 -5.58 5.71
N ILE A 202 -20.97 -5.28 5.39
CA ILE A 202 -20.00 -4.82 6.40
C ILE A 202 -20.47 -3.51 7.03
N ALA A 203 -20.94 -2.54 6.24
CA ALA A 203 -21.46 -1.27 6.75
C ALA A 203 -22.65 -1.45 7.70
N GLN A 204 -23.59 -2.35 7.37
CA GLN A 204 -24.74 -2.68 8.23
C GLN A 204 -24.31 -3.31 9.55
N ILE A 205 -23.37 -4.26 9.51
CA ILE A 205 -22.82 -4.89 10.74
C ILE A 205 -22.12 -3.84 11.60
N LYS A 206 -21.27 -2.99 11.00
CA LYS A 206 -20.60 -1.88 11.68
C LYS A 206 -21.62 -0.98 12.39
N GLN A 207 -22.65 -0.58 11.69
CA GLN A 207 -23.71 0.27 12.25
C GLN A 207 -24.44 -0.41 13.41
N LYS A 208 -24.85 -1.66 13.24
CA LYS A 208 -25.55 -2.44 14.27
C LYS A 208 -24.73 -2.63 15.53
N MET A 209 -23.42 -2.85 15.38
CA MET A 209 -22.50 -3.14 16.50
C MET A 209 -21.76 -1.89 17.01
N GLY A 210 -22.00 -0.71 16.45
CA GLY A 210 -21.30 0.51 16.83
C GLY A 210 -19.79 0.50 16.49
N LEU A 211 -19.37 -0.30 15.50
CA LEU A 211 -17.97 -0.45 15.13
C LEU A 211 -17.49 0.70 14.24
N ARG A 212 -16.29 1.19 14.50
CA ARG A 212 -15.63 2.21 13.67
C ARG A 212 -14.82 1.61 12.54
N LEU A 213 -14.20 0.45 12.76
CA LEU A 213 -13.35 -0.25 11.80
C LEU A 213 -14.06 -1.49 11.22
N PRO A 214 -13.61 -1.94 10.02
CA PRO A 214 -12.67 -1.27 9.12
C PRO A 214 -13.26 0.00 8.51
N LEU A 215 -12.40 0.95 8.10
CA LEU A 215 -12.83 2.05 7.24
C LEU A 215 -13.01 1.53 5.82
N LEU A 216 -14.21 1.66 5.28
CA LEU A 216 -14.57 1.22 3.93
C LEU A 216 -14.10 2.27 2.93
N HIS A 217 -13.02 1.97 2.24
CA HIS A 217 -12.33 2.92 1.36
C HIS A 217 -12.48 2.49 -0.10
N MET A 218 -13.26 3.24 -0.87
CA MET A 218 -13.32 3.09 -2.32
C MET A 218 -12.05 3.70 -2.94
N ARG A 219 -11.37 2.92 -3.77
CA ARG A 219 -10.25 3.40 -4.57
C ARG A 219 -10.61 3.32 -6.04
N TYR A 220 -10.50 4.44 -6.73
CA TYR A 220 -10.81 4.58 -8.14
C TYR A 220 -9.59 5.07 -8.90
N ILE A 221 -9.19 4.38 -9.96
CA ILE A 221 -8.12 4.79 -10.86
C ILE A 221 -8.76 5.40 -12.09
N VAL A 222 -8.42 6.66 -12.37
CA VAL A 222 -8.92 7.34 -13.57
C VAL A 222 -8.17 6.82 -14.81
N MET A 223 -8.94 6.41 -15.78
CA MET A 223 -8.48 5.92 -17.08
C MET A 223 -9.33 6.50 -18.19
N LYS A 224 -8.85 6.42 -19.42
CA LYS A 224 -9.53 6.97 -20.61
C LYS A 224 -10.99 6.52 -20.75
N HIS A 225 -11.26 5.23 -20.50
CA HIS A 225 -12.59 4.66 -20.66
C HIS A 225 -13.57 4.96 -19.52
N ASN A 226 -13.09 5.44 -18.35
CA ASN A 226 -13.91 5.70 -17.17
C ASN A 226 -13.86 7.17 -16.70
N GLN A 227 -13.08 8.04 -17.33
CA GLN A 227 -12.95 9.46 -16.94
C GLN A 227 -14.28 10.22 -16.98
N HIS A 228 -15.23 9.80 -17.81
CA HIS A 228 -16.57 10.39 -17.91
C HIS A 228 -17.43 10.14 -16.65
N GLU A 229 -17.09 9.15 -15.81
CA GLU A 229 -17.81 8.84 -14.58
C GLU A 229 -17.42 9.73 -13.38
N MET A 230 -16.37 10.54 -13.53
CA MET A 230 -15.82 11.40 -12.47
C MET A 230 -16.87 12.24 -11.71
N PRO A 231 -17.83 12.90 -12.39
CA PRO A 231 -18.86 13.69 -11.70
C PRO A 231 -19.75 12.87 -10.75
N HIS A 232 -19.85 11.57 -10.97
CA HIS A 232 -20.77 10.67 -10.24
C HIS A 232 -20.11 9.88 -9.13
N LEU A 233 -18.77 9.93 -8.99
CA LEU A 233 -18.00 9.10 -8.07
C LEU A 233 -18.37 9.30 -6.60
N ILE A 234 -18.52 10.55 -6.16
CA ILE A 234 -18.81 10.88 -4.76
C ILE A 234 -20.19 10.35 -4.37
N ASP A 235 -21.19 10.56 -5.22
CA ASP A 235 -22.56 10.09 -4.95
C ASP A 235 -22.68 8.58 -5.02
N PHE A 236 -21.96 7.95 -5.95
CA PHE A 236 -21.87 6.50 -6.01
C PHE A 236 -21.26 5.93 -4.72
N ALA A 237 -20.11 6.44 -4.29
CA ALA A 237 -19.44 5.98 -3.09
C ALA A 237 -20.29 6.15 -1.83
N ARG A 238 -21.01 7.29 -1.70
CA ARG A 238 -21.97 7.54 -0.58
C ARG A 238 -23.13 6.56 -0.60
N ARG A 239 -23.77 6.37 -1.76
CA ARG A 239 -24.90 5.43 -1.92
C ARG A 239 -24.53 3.99 -1.57
N HIS A 240 -23.28 3.61 -1.80
CA HIS A 240 -22.78 2.27 -1.52
C HIS A 240 -22.03 2.16 -0.17
N HIS A 241 -22.24 3.14 0.74
CA HIS A 241 -21.77 3.09 2.13
C HIS A 241 -20.24 3.08 2.31
N PHE A 242 -19.48 3.62 1.36
CA PHE A 242 -18.07 3.85 1.58
C PHE A 242 -17.84 5.01 2.55
N ASP A 243 -16.90 4.86 3.45
CA ASP A 243 -16.51 5.89 4.42
C ASP A 243 -15.64 6.97 3.76
N LEU A 244 -14.84 6.58 2.76
CA LEU A 244 -13.96 7.49 2.01
C LEU A 244 -13.75 6.99 0.57
N LEU A 245 -13.39 7.94 -0.29
CA LEU A 245 -13.04 7.73 -1.70
C LEU A 245 -11.67 8.36 -1.95
N THR A 246 -10.76 7.60 -2.58
CA THR A 246 -9.56 8.19 -3.19
C THR A 246 -9.59 8.01 -4.69
N ILE A 247 -9.24 9.08 -5.38
CA ILE A 247 -9.11 9.13 -6.84
C ILE A 247 -7.62 9.10 -7.16
N ARG A 248 -7.23 8.17 -8.02
CA ARG A 248 -5.82 7.88 -8.33
C ARG A 248 -5.54 8.01 -9.81
N THR A 249 -4.30 8.34 -10.09
CA THR A 249 -3.76 8.25 -11.44
C THR A 249 -3.30 6.83 -11.76
N LEU A 250 -3.41 6.45 -13.03
CA LEU A 250 -2.96 5.14 -13.51
C LEU A 250 -1.43 5.06 -13.48
N SER A 251 -0.92 3.96 -12.94
CA SER A 251 0.49 3.58 -13.02
C SER A 251 0.64 2.37 -13.92
N ILE A 252 1.35 2.50 -15.02
CA ILE A 252 1.71 1.40 -15.88
C ILE A 252 3.16 1.02 -15.58
N ILE A 253 3.37 -0.24 -15.19
CA ILE A 253 4.72 -0.80 -15.11
C ILE A 253 5.15 -1.01 -16.54
N ASP A 254 6.23 -0.32 -16.93
CA ASP A 254 6.73 -0.37 -18.30
C ASP A 254 7.30 -1.77 -18.57
N VAL A 255 6.56 -2.56 -19.32
CA VAL A 255 6.99 -3.82 -19.94
C VAL A 255 7.01 -3.59 -21.44
N GLU A 256 7.79 -4.36 -22.21
CA GLU A 256 8.07 -4.16 -23.64
C GLU A 256 6.85 -3.96 -24.57
N SER A 257 5.62 -4.19 -24.09
CA SER A 257 4.37 -4.05 -24.86
C SER A 257 3.45 -2.90 -24.45
N THR A 258 3.97 -1.87 -23.77
CA THR A 258 3.12 -0.89 -23.08
C THR A 258 2.60 0.26 -23.95
N ALA A 259 3.15 0.52 -25.13
CA ALA A 259 2.69 1.62 -25.97
C ALA A 259 1.19 1.52 -26.30
N GLN A 260 0.68 0.31 -26.59
CA GLN A 260 -0.75 0.08 -26.80
C GLN A 260 -1.56 0.36 -25.55
N LEU A 261 -1.10 -0.10 -24.37
CA LEU A 261 -1.78 0.16 -23.08
C LEU A 261 -1.81 1.65 -22.73
N HIS A 262 -0.78 2.40 -23.08
CA HIS A 262 -0.77 3.86 -22.89
C HIS A 262 -1.88 4.51 -23.73
N ARG A 263 -2.00 4.19 -25.01
CA ARG A 263 -3.07 4.73 -25.88
C ARG A 263 -4.48 4.38 -25.40
N GLU A 264 -4.65 3.16 -24.88
CA GLU A 264 -5.96 2.63 -24.49
C GLU A 264 -6.41 3.10 -23.10
N LEU A 265 -5.47 3.29 -22.18
CA LEU A 265 -5.78 3.47 -20.76
C LEU A 265 -5.47 4.86 -20.22
N VAL A 266 -4.50 5.58 -20.75
CA VAL A 266 -4.13 6.91 -20.24
C VAL A 266 -5.28 7.90 -20.47
N PRO A 267 -5.72 8.66 -19.42
CA PRO A 267 -6.80 9.64 -19.55
C PRO A 267 -6.48 10.73 -20.59
N ASP A 268 -7.51 11.22 -21.28
CA ASP A 268 -7.38 12.38 -22.16
C ASP A 268 -7.20 13.67 -21.32
N MET A 269 -7.79 13.72 -20.12
CA MET A 269 -7.69 14.81 -19.17
C MET A 269 -6.32 14.83 -18.50
N GLU A 270 -5.51 15.86 -18.74
CA GLU A 270 -4.11 15.95 -18.28
C GLU A 270 -3.97 15.93 -16.76
N GLU A 271 -4.88 16.58 -16.03
CA GLU A 271 -4.87 16.62 -14.57
C GLU A 271 -4.98 15.24 -13.92
N TRP A 272 -5.41 14.21 -14.67
CA TRP A 272 -5.53 12.82 -14.21
C TRP A 272 -4.42 11.92 -14.75
N ARG A 273 -3.41 12.48 -15.40
CA ARG A 273 -2.23 11.74 -15.82
C ARG A 273 -1.21 11.66 -14.71
N ALA A 274 -0.61 10.49 -14.54
CA ALA A 274 0.47 10.29 -13.57
C ALA A 274 1.80 10.84 -14.06
N TYR A 275 1.96 10.96 -15.38
CA TYR A 275 3.20 11.28 -16.07
C TYR A 275 2.95 12.27 -17.20
N GLY A 276 3.97 13.06 -17.54
CA GLY A 276 4.06 13.69 -18.85
C GLY A 276 4.31 12.63 -19.93
N TYR A 277 3.76 12.84 -21.11
CA TYR A 277 3.91 11.94 -22.26
C TYR A 277 4.41 12.70 -23.47
N GLU A 278 5.37 12.11 -24.17
CA GLU A 278 5.77 12.47 -25.51
C GLU A 278 5.37 11.31 -26.43
N THR A 279 4.31 11.54 -27.22
CA THR A 279 3.59 10.48 -27.97
C THR A 279 3.11 9.37 -27.03
N ASP A 280 3.62 8.14 -27.14
CA ASP A 280 3.24 6.96 -26.36
C ASP A 280 4.26 6.65 -25.23
N HIS A 281 5.27 7.50 -25.02
CA HIS A 281 6.32 7.29 -24.05
C HIS A 281 6.22 8.27 -22.90
N ARG A 282 6.51 7.79 -21.69
CA ARG A 282 6.62 8.64 -20.52
C ARG A 282 7.86 9.54 -20.64
N ILE A 283 7.70 10.83 -20.32
CA ILE A 283 8.84 11.74 -20.18
C ILE A 283 9.62 11.35 -18.93
N GLU A 284 10.90 11.02 -19.13
CA GLU A 284 11.80 10.70 -18.02
C GLU A 284 12.16 11.92 -17.18
N ARG A 285 12.10 11.77 -15.86
CA ARG A 285 12.51 12.80 -14.91
C ARG A 285 13.84 12.46 -14.28
N GLY A 286 14.81 13.35 -14.42
CA GLY A 286 16.18 13.17 -13.92
C GLY A 286 16.35 13.46 -12.42
N ASP A 287 15.41 14.14 -11.76
CA ASP A 287 15.52 14.64 -10.39
C ASP A 287 15.01 13.66 -9.31
N PHE A 288 14.61 12.45 -9.68
CA PHE A 288 14.02 11.49 -8.76
C PHE A 288 15.04 10.88 -7.80
N ILE A 289 14.71 10.95 -6.52
CA ILE A 289 15.47 10.30 -5.44
C ILE A 289 14.62 9.21 -4.81
N CYS A 290 15.00 7.95 -5.02
CA CYS A 290 14.30 6.83 -4.41
C CYS A 290 14.59 6.73 -2.91
N LEU A 291 13.52 6.68 -2.11
CA LEU A 291 13.58 6.47 -0.66
C LEU A 291 13.09 5.09 -0.22
N GLN A 292 12.41 4.35 -1.09
CA GLN A 292 11.81 3.05 -0.78
C GLN A 292 12.73 2.08 -0.02
N PRO A 293 13.98 1.81 -0.48
CA PRO A 293 14.82 0.80 0.14
C PRO A 293 15.31 1.15 1.55
N PHE A 294 15.04 2.37 2.03
CA PHE A 294 15.52 2.86 3.32
C PHE A 294 14.45 2.85 4.42
N TRP A 295 13.16 2.65 4.07
CA TRP A 295 12.08 2.74 5.04
C TRP A 295 10.86 1.85 4.78
N PHE A 296 10.66 1.37 3.52
CA PHE A 296 9.45 0.65 3.09
C PHE A 296 9.81 -0.58 2.25
N PRO A 297 10.38 -1.63 2.85
CA PRO A 297 10.66 -2.89 2.17
C PRO A 297 9.37 -3.71 1.96
N THR A 298 9.48 -4.72 1.10
CA THR A 298 8.43 -5.70 0.86
C THR A 298 8.89 -7.09 1.26
N VAL A 299 8.03 -7.84 1.94
CA VAL A 299 8.21 -9.27 2.21
C VAL A 299 7.19 -10.04 1.36
N PHE A 300 7.65 -10.98 0.57
CA PHE A 300 6.82 -11.84 -0.25
C PHE A 300 6.33 -13.08 0.51
N VAL A 301 5.34 -13.80 -0.09
CA VAL A 301 4.67 -14.97 0.51
C VAL A 301 5.59 -16.09 0.99
N ASP A 302 6.79 -16.19 0.42
CA ASP A 302 7.81 -17.19 0.72
C ASP A 302 8.88 -16.70 1.72
N GLY A 303 8.71 -15.48 2.26
CA GLY A 303 9.67 -14.85 3.16
C GLY A 303 10.79 -14.08 2.45
N THR A 304 10.77 -14.00 1.12
CA THR A 304 11.77 -13.23 0.37
C THR A 304 11.61 -11.73 0.69
N LEU A 305 12.71 -11.13 1.18
CA LEU A 305 12.80 -9.69 1.46
C LEU A 305 13.39 -8.96 0.25
N VAL A 306 12.66 -7.97 -0.26
CA VAL A 306 13.09 -7.10 -1.35
C VAL A 306 13.07 -5.61 -0.95
N ALA A 307 13.84 -4.79 -1.66
CA ALA A 307 13.94 -3.36 -1.40
C ALA A 307 12.69 -2.59 -1.84
N CYS A 308 11.96 -3.10 -2.82
CA CYS A 308 10.81 -2.47 -3.45
C CYS A 308 9.90 -3.52 -4.09
N GLU A 309 8.59 -3.33 -4.01
CA GLU A 309 7.57 -4.19 -4.62
C GLU A 309 7.69 -4.32 -6.14
N GLN A 310 8.33 -3.32 -6.81
CA GLN A 310 8.54 -3.35 -8.26
C GLN A 310 9.50 -4.47 -8.70
N ASP A 311 10.30 -4.99 -7.79
CA ASP A 311 11.06 -6.23 -8.00
C ASP A 311 10.17 -7.47 -7.78
N TYR A 312 9.03 -7.52 -8.47
CA TYR A 312 7.98 -8.52 -8.24
C TYR A 312 8.40 -9.97 -8.49
N ASN A 313 9.50 -10.20 -9.18
CA ASN A 313 10.11 -11.53 -9.36
C ASN A 313 11.33 -11.77 -8.45
N ALA A 314 11.60 -10.87 -7.49
CA ALA A 314 12.69 -10.98 -6.52
C ALA A 314 14.09 -11.16 -7.16
N GLN A 315 14.34 -10.47 -8.29
CA GLN A 315 15.63 -10.54 -8.99
C GLN A 315 16.79 -10.01 -8.12
N GLN A 316 16.49 -9.06 -7.22
CA GLN A 316 17.43 -8.48 -6.28
C GLN A 316 16.95 -8.67 -4.83
N ALA A 317 16.69 -9.92 -4.46
CA ALA A 317 16.36 -10.27 -3.09
C ALA A 317 17.49 -9.89 -2.12
N MET A 318 17.14 -9.31 -0.97
CA MET A 318 18.05 -9.11 0.15
C MET A 318 18.37 -10.45 0.86
N GLY A 319 17.47 -11.42 0.73
CA GLY A 319 17.54 -12.78 1.25
C GLY A 319 16.15 -13.31 1.58
N VAL A 320 16.08 -14.50 2.14
CA VAL A 320 14.84 -15.18 2.54
C VAL A 320 14.81 -15.32 4.06
N ILE A 321 13.73 -14.87 4.67
CA ILE A 321 13.49 -15.01 6.12
C ILE A 321 13.09 -16.45 6.41
N SER A 322 13.73 -17.06 7.38
CA SER A 322 13.49 -18.45 7.79
C SER A 322 13.55 -18.59 9.31
N LYS A 323 13.56 -19.82 9.80
CA LYS A 323 13.80 -20.08 11.24
C LYS A 323 15.21 -19.65 11.69
N ASP A 324 16.18 -19.71 10.77
CA ASP A 324 17.61 -19.44 11.08
C ASP A 324 18.06 -18.06 10.60
N VAL A 325 17.24 -17.38 9.79
CA VAL A 325 17.57 -16.09 9.17
C VAL A 325 16.51 -15.05 9.51
N SER A 326 16.86 -14.14 10.41
CA SER A 326 15.99 -13.09 10.89
C SER A 326 15.82 -11.94 9.89
N PHE A 327 14.69 -11.22 9.95
CA PHE A 327 14.47 -10.00 9.18
C PHE A 327 15.58 -8.96 9.42
N SER A 328 15.94 -8.71 10.68
CA SER A 328 16.93 -7.69 11.03
C SER A 328 18.33 -8.01 10.49
N LYS A 329 18.71 -9.27 10.43
CA LYS A 329 19.96 -9.73 9.81
C LYS A 329 19.99 -9.41 8.32
N LEU A 330 18.90 -9.67 7.60
CA LEU A 330 18.78 -9.35 6.18
C LEU A 330 18.72 -7.83 5.96
N TRP A 331 17.90 -7.10 6.73
CA TRP A 331 17.70 -5.67 6.62
C TRP A 331 19.01 -4.86 6.75
N ARG A 332 19.91 -5.29 7.65
CA ARG A 332 21.22 -4.66 7.89
C ARG A 332 22.38 -5.36 7.18
N GLY A 333 22.10 -6.44 6.48
CA GLY A 333 23.11 -7.29 5.87
C GLY A 333 23.87 -6.64 4.69
N LYS A 334 25.01 -7.24 4.33
CA LYS A 334 25.85 -6.78 3.22
C LYS A 334 25.09 -6.75 1.88
N ARG A 335 24.24 -7.74 1.60
CA ARG A 335 23.44 -7.81 0.37
C ARG A 335 22.47 -6.62 0.28
N ALA A 336 21.73 -6.34 1.36
CA ALA A 336 20.83 -5.20 1.43
C ALA A 336 21.56 -3.86 1.26
N SER A 337 22.74 -3.73 1.87
CA SER A 337 23.60 -2.54 1.72
C SER A 337 24.06 -2.35 0.28
N SER A 338 24.44 -3.44 -0.41
CA SER A 338 24.81 -3.41 -1.82
C SER A 338 23.66 -2.97 -2.71
N ILE A 339 22.46 -3.55 -2.51
CA ILE A 339 21.25 -3.17 -3.27
C ILE A 339 20.91 -1.70 -3.05
N ARG A 340 20.94 -1.21 -1.80
CA ARG A 340 20.71 0.22 -1.49
C ARG A 340 21.73 1.13 -2.17
N ARG A 341 22.98 0.70 -2.25
CA ARG A 341 24.04 1.44 -2.96
C ARG A 341 23.70 1.54 -4.44
N ILE A 342 23.36 0.45 -5.12
CA ILE A 342 22.98 0.44 -6.53
C ILE A 342 21.79 1.37 -6.76
N ILE A 343 20.71 1.26 -5.96
CA ILE A 343 19.53 2.12 -6.10
C ILE A 343 19.85 3.59 -5.84
N ARG A 344 20.83 3.89 -4.98
CA ARG A 344 21.25 5.26 -4.67
C ARG A 344 22.13 5.88 -5.75
N GLU A 345 23.01 5.09 -6.35
CA GLU A 345 24.11 5.58 -7.20
C GLU A 345 23.90 5.26 -8.69
N THR A 346 23.38 4.09 -9.00
CA THR A 346 23.23 3.59 -10.38
C THR A 346 21.93 2.80 -10.56
N PRO A 347 20.73 3.39 -10.29
CA PRO A 347 19.46 2.65 -10.32
C PRO A 347 19.15 2.04 -11.70
N GLN A 348 19.61 2.64 -12.77
CA GLN A 348 19.43 2.16 -14.15
C GLN A 348 20.05 0.77 -14.40
N ARG A 349 20.93 0.28 -13.53
CA ARG A 349 21.47 -1.10 -13.57
C ARG A 349 20.44 -2.16 -13.19
N LEU A 350 19.36 -1.77 -12.53
CA LEU A 350 18.27 -2.65 -12.11
C LEU A 350 17.08 -2.49 -13.05
N SER A 351 16.60 -3.59 -13.65
CA SER A 351 15.51 -3.57 -14.63
C SER A 351 14.25 -2.88 -14.08
N PHE A 352 13.85 -3.22 -12.84
CA PHE A 352 12.69 -2.65 -12.19
C PHE A 352 12.87 -1.17 -11.74
N CYS A 353 14.11 -0.67 -11.64
CA CYS A 353 14.39 0.75 -11.41
C CYS A 353 14.44 1.55 -12.72
N ARG A 354 14.90 0.94 -13.80
CA ARG A 354 14.98 1.56 -15.13
C ARG A 354 13.59 1.98 -15.62
N ASN A 355 12.59 1.11 -15.44
CA ASN A 355 11.20 1.34 -15.81
C ASN A 355 10.31 1.67 -14.59
N CYS A 356 10.88 2.34 -13.59
CA CYS A 356 10.20 2.58 -12.32
C CYS A 356 9.00 3.51 -12.48
N PRO A 357 7.77 3.07 -12.11
CA PRO A 357 6.58 3.91 -12.22
C PRO A 357 6.55 5.05 -11.20
N TYR A 358 7.46 5.08 -10.21
CA TYR A 358 7.57 6.16 -9.24
C TYR A 358 8.54 7.26 -9.69
N ARG A 359 9.48 6.95 -10.59
CA ARG A 359 10.52 7.89 -11.02
C ARG A 359 9.96 9.05 -11.81
N ASP A 360 9.09 8.75 -12.75
CA ASP A 360 8.68 9.70 -13.77
C ASP A 360 7.35 10.41 -13.42
N ARG A 361 6.81 10.18 -12.21
CA ARG A 361 5.59 10.84 -11.76
C ARG A 361 5.77 12.33 -11.53
N GLU A 362 4.79 13.10 -11.96
CA GLU A 362 4.70 14.53 -11.65
C GLU A 362 4.32 14.77 -10.19
N THR A 363 3.50 13.88 -9.62
CA THR A 363 3.09 13.92 -8.21
C THR A 363 3.87 12.93 -7.37
N THR A 364 4.07 13.23 -6.09
CA THR A 364 4.76 12.33 -5.15
C THR A 364 3.91 11.14 -4.71
N ASP A 365 2.63 11.15 -5.05
CA ASP A 365 1.62 10.19 -4.60
C ASP A 365 0.74 9.77 -5.79
N CYS A 366 0.25 8.53 -5.79
CA CYS A 366 -0.70 8.06 -6.80
C CYS A 366 -2.11 8.59 -6.55
N SER A 367 -2.46 8.84 -5.29
CA SER A 367 -3.76 9.39 -4.92
C SER A 367 -3.72 10.90 -5.08
N VAL A 368 -4.54 11.43 -5.99
CA VAL A 368 -4.59 12.86 -6.31
C VAL A 368 -5.59 13.58 -5.42
N GLN A 369 -6.73 12.93 -5.16
CA GLN A 369 -7.79 13.47 -4.32
C GLN A 369 -8.28 12.44 -3.30
N ALA A 370 -8.68 12.91 -2.12
CA ALA A 370 -9.32 12.11 -1.08
C ALA A 370 -10.60 12.83 -0.60
N HIS A 371 -11.70 12.10 -0.58
CA HIS A 371 -13.01 12.58 -0.12
C HIS A 371 -13.44 11.76 1.09
N PHE A 372 -13.64 12.42 2.23
CA PHE A 372 -14.20 11.83 3.43
C PHE A 372 -15.72 11.91 3.37
N LEU A 373 -16.39 10.78 3.27
CA LEU A 373 -17.79 10.70 2.90
C LEU A 373 -18.72 10.50 4.10
N ASN A 374 -18.22 9.87 5.16
CA ASN A 374 -19.02 9.57 6.34
C ASN A 374 -18.86 10.68 7.41
N PRO A 375 -19.87 11.54 7.59
CA PRO A 375 -19.80 12.67 8.55
C PRO A 375 -19.80 12.19 10.02
N ARG A 376 -20.16 10.93 10.29
CA ARG A 376 -20.13 10.35 11.65
C ARG A 376 -18.73 9.96 12.10
N ILE A 377 -17.79 9.92 11.16
CA ILE A 377 -16.41 9.58 11.43
C ILE A 377 -15.61 10.88 11.51
N ASP A 378 -15.18 11.24 12.70
CA ASP A 378 -14.22 12.33 12.87
C ASP A 378 -12.83 11.81 12.46
N TYR A 379 -12.47 12.06 11.22
CA TYR A 379 -11.18 11.66 10.65
C TYR A 379 -9.99 12.37 11.31
N SER A 380 -10.21 13.50 12.01
CA SER A 380 -9.18 14.12 12.84
C SER A 380 -8.94 13.34 14.14
N ARG A 381 -9.94 12.53 14.56
CA ARG A 381 -9.92 11.65 15.72
C ARG A 381 -9.90 10.16 15.35
N LEU A 382 -9.85 9.82 14.07
CA LEU A 382 -9.47 8.48 13.58
C LEU A 382 -7.99 8.23 13.79
N VAL A 383 -7.66 8.69 14.82
CA VAL A 383 -6.63 8.24 15.65
C VAL A 383 -6.80 6.77 15.78
N MET A 384 -5.81 6.08 15.43
CA MET A 384 -5.67 4.70 15.76
C MET A 384 -5.53 4.59 17.28
N ARG A 385 -6.66 4.67 17.95
CA ARG A 385 -6.81 4.18 19.29
C ARG A 385 -6.93 2.69 19.17
N TYR A 386 -5.81 2.03 19.22
CA TYR A 386 -5.76 0.62 19.54
C TYR A 386 -6.01 0.53 21.05
N HIS A 387 -7.18 0.13 21.42
CA HIS A 387 -7.53 -0.27 22.79
C HIS A 387 -7.14 -1.71 23.01
#